data_c1e4c4c02b878a81007a5d1cbce2812b
#
_entry.id   c1e4c4c02b878a81007a5d1cbce2812b
#
_cell.length_a   1.000
_cell.length_b   1.000
_cell.length_c   1.000
_cell.angle_alpha   90.00
_cell.angle_beta   90.00
_cell.angle_gamma   90.00
#
_symmetry.space_group_name_H-M   'P 1'
#
loop_
_entity.id
_entity.type
_entity.pdbx_description
1 polymer ?
#
loop_
_entity_poly.entity_id
_entity_poly.type
_entity_poly.pdbx_seq_one_letter_code
_entity_poly.pdbx_strand_id
1 'polypeptide(L)'
;MAQYSRLEVAQVMKDTGLVPLFFNSDIEVSKKVLKACYDGGARLLEFTARGDFALEVFTALTKYAIAELPGMIMGVGSVTDAAAASLYMQMGANFIVTPVLREDIALVCNRRKVLWSPGCGSLTEIARAEELGCEIVKLFPGGIYGPDFVKAIKGPCQWTSIMPTGGVSPTKENLEGWFNAGVTCVGMGSKLIAKDNSGNYDYNKIENMTREAMQIIQDLKN
;
A
#
# COMPACT_ATOMS: atom_id res chain seq x y z
N MET A 1 -15.37 -2.60 12.23
CA MET A 1 -15.43 -1.45 11.28
C MET A 1 -14.04 -0.88 11.13
N ALA A 2 -13.72 -0.28 10.00
CA ALA A 2 -12.45 0.44 9.83
C ALA A 2 -12.27 1.45 10.97
N GLN A 3 -11.07 1.55 11.51
CA GLN A 3 -10.72 2.45 12.61
C GLN A 3 -10.51 3.88 12.10
N TYR A 4 -10.06 4.01 10.85
CA TYR A 4 -9.81 5.28 10.18
C TYR A 4 -10.77 5.47 9.02
N SER A 5 -11.21 6.70 8.79
CA SER A 5 -12.00 7.06 7.62
C SER A 5 -11.15 6.99 6.34
N ARG A 6 -11.80 6.86 5.18
CA ARG A 6 -11.08 6.85 3.89
C ARG A 6 -10.26 8.12 3.65
N LEU A 7 -10.73 9.26 4.16
CA LEU A 7 -10.03 10.54 4.02
C LEU A 7 -8.77 10.58 4.90
N GLU A 8 -8.84 10.10 6.14
CA GLU A 8 -7.66 9.98 7.00
C GLU A 8 -6.63 9.03 6.39
N VAL A 9 -7.05 7.88 5.86
CA VAL A 9 -6.15 6.94 5.18
C VAL A 9 -5.47 7.61 3.97
N ALA A 10 -6.24 8.28 3.11
CA ALA A 10 -5.69 8.98 1.96
C ALA A 10 -4.72 10.09 2.35
N GLN A 11 -5.03 10.84 3.41
CA GLN A 11 -4.15 11.88 3.94
C GLN A 11 -2.84 11.29 4.46
N VAL A 12 -2.89 10.20 5.27
CA VAL A 12 -1.67 9.55 5.77
C VAL A 12 -0.85 8.96 4.62
N MET A 13 -1.48 8.36 3.59
CA MET A 13 -0.76 7.92 2.37
C MET A 13 -0.04 9.09 1.70
N LYS A 14 -0.73 10.22 1.57
CA LYS A 14 -0.15 11.44 0.99
C LYS A 14 0.98 11.99 1.84
N ASP A 15 0.82 12.07 3.14
CA ASP A 15 1.80 12.69 4.05
C ASP A 15 3.07 11.84 4.18
N THR A 16 2.92 10.53 4.40
CA THR A 16 4.05 9.62 4.59
C THR A 16 4.71 9.19 3.29
N GLY A 17 3.95 9.05 2.21
CA GLY A 17 4.44 8.68 0.88
C GLY A 17 4.88 7.23 0.71
N LEU A 18 4.80 6.39 1.76
CA LEU A 18 5.24 5.00 1.73
C LEU A 18 4.18 4.06 2.26
N VAL A 19 3.86 3.02 1.50
CA VAL A 19 3.02 1.89 1.91
C VAL A 19 3.83 0.60 1.77
N PRO A 20 4.50 0.12 2.85
CA PRO A 20 5.11 -1.20 2.85
C PRO A 20 4.10 -2.29 2.59
N LEU A 21 4.50 -3.33 1.85
CA LEU A 21 3.61 -4.46 1.58
C LEU A 21 4.34 -5.80 1.62
N PHE A 22 3.70 -6.80 2.21
CA PHE A 22 4.24 -8.15 2.28
C PHE A 22 3.15 -9.20 2.51
N PHE A 23 3.56 -10.48 2.38
CA PHE A 23 2.83 -11.65 2.83
C PHE A 23 3.76 -12.61 3.57
N ASN A 24 3.26 -13.15 4.65
CA ASN A 24 3.81 -14.35 5.30
C ASN A 24 2.66 -15.09 5.99
N SER A 25 2.68 -16.42 5.96
CA SER A 25 1.65 -17.27 6.59
C SER A 25 1.84 -17.44 8.10
N ASP A 26 3.02 -17.17 8.63
CA ASP A 26 3.32 -17.23 10.06
C ASP A 26 2.95 -15.92 10.73
N ILE A 27 2.10 -15.99 11.75
CA ILE A 27 1.58 -14.82 12.47
C ILE A 27 2.70 -14.11 13.24
N GLU A 28 3.59 -14.82 13.89
CA GLU A 28 4.65 -14.21 14.72
C GLU A 28 5.74 -13.57 13.85
N VAL A 29 6.09 -14.20 12.75
CA VAL A 29 6.96 -13.60 11.74
C VAL A 29 6.31 -12.33 11.17
N SER A 30 5.03 -12.39 10.85
CA SER A 30 4.28 -11.26 10.29
C SER A 30 4.18 -10.08 11.27
N LYS A 31 3.97 -10.33 12.57
CA LYS A 31 4.01 -9.29 13.61
C LYS A 31 5.37 -8.61 13.70
N LYS A 32 6.46 -9.37 13.63
CA LYS A 32 7.82 -8.82 13.66
C LYS A 32 8.12 -7.96 12.43
N VAL A 33 7.70 -8.36 11.23
CA VAL A 33 7.82 -7.54 10.02
C VAL A 33 7.02 -6.25 10.15
N LEU A 34 5.76 -6.34 10.59
CA LEU A 34 4.90 -5.18 10.82
C LEU A 34 5.54 -4.21 11.83
N LYS A 35 6.04 -4.75 12.95
CA LYS A 35 6.72 -3.93 13.97
C LYS A 35 7.99 -3.26 13.42
N ALA A 36 8.80 -3.96 12.66
CA ALA A 36 10.01 -3.38 12.05
C ALA A 36 9.65 -2.23 11.08
N CYS A 37 8.62 -2.36 10.26
CA CYS A 37 8.14 -1.27 9.43
C CYS A 37 7.65 -0.08 10.28
N TYR A 38 6.90 -0.34 11.36
CA TYR A 38 6.40 0.69 12.27
C TYR A 38 7.54 1.43 12.98
N ASP A 39 8.53 0.72 13.52
CA ASP A 39 9.71 1.30 14.19
C ASP A 39 10.59 2.09 13.21
N GLY A 40 10.58 1.71 11.93
CA GLY A 40 11.17 2.46 10.82
C GLY A 40 10.40 3.72 10.40
N GLY A 41 9.24 3.98 11.00
CA GLY A 41 8.45 5.20 10.78
C GLY A 41 7.21 5.00 9.90
N ALA A 42 6.97 3.83 9.31
CA ALA A 42 5.76 3.58 8.52
C ALA A 42 4.50 3.67 9.40
N ARG A 43 3.43 4.23 8.82
CA ARG A 43 2.12 4.35 9.46
C ARG A 43 1.01 3.66 8.69
N LEU A 44 1.34 3.05 7.56
CA LEU A 44 0.46 2.18 6.78
C LEU A 44 1.19 0.88 6.49
N LEU A 45 0.43 -0.22 6.34
CA LEU A 45 0.95 -1.47 5.82
C LEU A 45 -0.14 -2.19 5.05
N GLU A 46 0.17 -2.64 3.83
CA GLU A 46 -0.64 -3.52 3.01
C GLU A 46 -0.23 -4.98 3.26
N PHE A 47 -1.05 -5.76 3.95
CA PHE A 47 -0.87 -7.21 4.00
C PHE A 47 -1.45 -7.83 2.72
N THR A 48 -0.64 -8.52 1.92
CA THR A 48 -1.13 -9.11 0.67
C THR A 48 -1.76 -10.48 0.91
N ALA A 49 -3.04 -10.64 0.58
CA ALA A 49 -3.81 -11.88 0.74
C ALA A 49 -3.42 -12.91 -0.34
N ARG A 50 -2.24 -13.52 -0.23
CA ARG A 50 -1.66 -14.44 -1.23
C ARG A 50 -1.46 -15.84 -0.70
N GLY A 51 -2.45 -16.43 -0.11
CA GLY A 51 -2.33 -17.81 0.36
C GLY A 51 -3.50 -18.22 1.24
N ASP A 52 -3.56 -19.49 1.50
CA ASP A 52 -4.56 -20.06 2.40
C ASP A 52 -4.39 -19.46 3.80
N PHE A 53 -5.50 -19.29 4.51
CA PHE A 53 -5.55 -18.72 5.87
C PHE A 53 -5.01 -17.28 6.01
N ALA A 54 -4.80 -16.55 4.89
CA ALA A 54 -4.36 -15.15 4.93
C ALA A 54 -5.29 -14.25 5.77
N LEU A 55 -6.59 -14.56 5.81
CA LEU A 55 -7.58 -13.85 6.62
C LEU A 55 -7.30 -13.95 8.13
N GLU A 56 -6.84 -15.12 8.59
CA GLU A 56 -6.49 -15.35 10.00
C GLU A 56 -5.26 -14.53 10.38
N VAL A 57 -4.24 -14.57 9.55
CA VAL A 57 -3.01 -13.79 9.75
C VAL A 57 -3.34 -12.29 9.76
N PHE A 58 -4.08 -11.79 8.76
CA PHE A 58 -4.50 -10.39 8.71
C PHE A 58 -5.27 -9.97 9.96
N THR A 59 -6.19 -10.82 10.43
CA THR A 59 -6.97 -10.57 11.65
C THR A 59 -6.07 -10.44 12.88
N ALA A 60 -5.08 -11.34 13.02
CA ALA A 60 -4.12 -11.30 14.11
C ALA A 60 -3.24 -10.04 14.05
N LEU A 61 -2.76 -9.67 12.85
CA LEU A 61 -1.97 -8.44 12.64
C LEU A 61 -2.77 -7.18 12.96
N THR A 62 -4.03 -7.12 12.54
CA THR A 62 -4.89 -5.97 12.82
C THR A 62 -5.13 -5.79 14.31
N LYS A 63 -5.41 -6.88 15.05
CA LYS A 63 -5.53 -6.85 16.51
C LYS A 63 -4.24 -6.41 17.19
N TYR A 64 -3.10 -6.93 16.73
CA TYR A 64 -1.79 -6.53 17.23
C TYR A 64 -1.49 -5.04 16.97
N ALA A 65 -1.77 -4.55 15.77
CA ALA A 65 -1.58 -3.14 15.43
C ALA A 65 -2.42 -2.23 16.34
N ILE A 66 -3.68 -2.58 16.59
CA ILE A 66 -4.59 -1.81 17.47
C ILE A 66 -4.05 -1.76 18.91
N ALA A 67 -3.52 -2.86 19.42
CA ALA A 67 -3.07 -2.97 20.80
C ALA A 67 -1.69 -2.36 21.04
N GLU A 68 -0.75 -2.55 20.11
CA GLU A 68 0.68 -2.32 20.35
C GLU A 68 1.33 -1.24 19.47
N LEU A 69 0.68 -0.83 18.36
CA LEU A 69 1.26 0.07 17.38
C LEU A 69 0.36 1.29 17.12
N PRO A 70 0.29 2.25 18.05
CA PRO A 70 -0.57 3.42 17.93
C PRO A 70 -0.40 4.18 16.61
N GLY A 71 -1.49 4.45 15.92
CA GLY A 71 -1.47 5.16 14.64
C GLY A 71 -1.13 4.28 13.42
N MET A 72 -0.94 2.96 13.60
CA MET A 72 -0.71 2.05 12.47
C MET A 72 -2.02 1.72 11.76
N ILE A 73 -2.06 1.95 10.46
CA ILE A 73 -3.21 1.73 9.59
C ILE A 73 -3.01 0.45 8.77
N MET A 74 -3.84 -0.56 9.04
CA MET A 74 -3.76 -1.84 8.34
C MET A 74 -4.69 -1.86 7.13
N GLY A 75 -4.13 -2.23 5.98
CA GLY A 75 -4.88 -2.52 4.77
C GLY A 75 -4.56 -3.90 4.20
N VAL A 76 -5.35 -4.33 3.24
CA VAL A 76 -5.16 -5.60 2.57
C VAL A 76 -5.05 -5.42 1.07
N GLY A 77 -4.09 -6.14 0.47
CA GLY A 77 -3.88 -6.19 -0.97
C GLY A 77 -4.11 -7.57 -1.57
N SER A 78 -4.00 -7.66 -2.88
CA SER A 78 -4.29 -8.87 -3.66
C SER A 78 -5.75 -9.34 -3.54
N VAL A 79 -6.66 -8.44 -3.21
CA VAL A 79 -8.11 -8.73 -3.14
C VAL A 79 -8.67 -8.78 -4.56
N THR A 80 -9.37 -9.85 -4.91
CA THR A 80 -9.83 -10.12 -6.28
C THR A 80 -11.34 -10.09 -6.48
N ASP A 81 -12.12 -10.03 -5.40
CA ASP A 81 -13.58 -10.00 -5.44
C ASP A 81 -14.21 -9.23 -4.27
N ALA A 82 -15.48 -8.86 -4.43
CA ALA A 82 -16.21 -8.05 -3.45
C ALA A 82 -16.51 -8.81 -2.15
N ALA A 83 -16.64 -10.14 -2.18
CA ALA A 83 -16.89 -10.94 -0.98
C ALA A 83 -15.65 -10.95 -0.09
N ALA A 84 -14.48 -11.20 -0.67
CA ALA A 84 -13.20 -11.10 0.04
C ALA A 84 -12.99 -9.68 0.60
N ALA A 85 -13.23 -8.63 -0.18
CA ALA A 85 -13.16 -7.26 0.30
C ALA A 85 -14.06 -7.03 1.53
N SER A 86 -15.28 -7.52 1.49
CA SER A 86 -16.24 -7.39 2.60
C SER A 86 -15.76 -8.11 3.86
N LEU A 87 -15.18 -9.31 3.73
CA LEU A 87 -14.61 -10.07 4.84
C LEU A 87 -13.42 -9.33 5.47
N TYR A 88 -12.46 -8.87 4.68
CA TYR A 88 -11.32 -8.13 5.21
C TYR A 88 -11.74 -6.81 5.89
N MET A 89 -12.73 -6.11 5.36
CA MET A 89 -13.29 -4.93 6.02
C MET A 89 -13.94 -5.29 7.38
N GLN A 90 -14.57 -6.47 7.52
CA GLN A 90 -15.08 -6.94 8.82
C GLN A 90 -13.95 -7.28 9.80
N MET A 91 -12.80 -7.72 9.30
CA MET A 91 -11.60 -7.98 10.10
C MET A 91 -10.78 -6.71 10.39
N GLY A 92 -11.29 -5.54 9.99
CA GLY A 92 -10.69 -4.26 10.36
C GLY A 92 -9.80 -3.62 9.30
N ALA A 93 -9.84 -4.06 8.03
CA ALA A 93 -9.12 -3.39 6.96
C ALA A 93 -9.59 -1.94 6.81
N ASN A 94 -8.65 -1.00 6.84
CA ASN A 94 -8.90 0.43 6.65
C ASN A 94 -8.76 0.85 5.18
N PHE A 95 -8.09 0.05 4.36
CA PHE A 95 -8.02 0.22 2.92
C PHE A 95 -7.91 -1.14 2.20
N ILE A 96 -8.42 -1.16 0.97
CA ILE A 96 -8.43 -2.34 0.09
C ILE A 96 -7.62 -2.01 -1.16
N VAL A 97 -6.67 -2.88 -1.50
CA VAL A 97 -5.86 -2.77 -2.71
C VAL A 97 -6.10 -3.98 -3.60
N THR A 98 -6.31 -3.75 -4.88
CA THR A 98 -6.60 -4.83 -5.82
C THR A 98 -5.56 -4.89 -6.94
N PRO A 99 -5.32 -6.06 -7.55
CA PRO A 99 -4.39 -6.17 -8.68
C PRO A 99 -4.97 -5.61 -9.98
N VAL A 100 -6.29 -5.52 -10.07
CA VAL A 100 -7.04 -5.06 -11.25
C VAL A 100 -8.20 -4.17 -10.83
N LEU A 101 -8.72 -3.37 -11.76
CA LEU A 101 -9.92 -2.58 -11.56
C LEU A 101 -11.15 -3.50 -11.55
N ARG A 102 -11.95 -3.41 -10.47
CA ARG A 102 -13.23 -4.12 -10.33
C ARG A 102 -14.29 -3.22 -9.71
N GLU A 103 -15.34 -2.96 -10.45
CA GLU A 103 -16.43 -2.06 -10.04
C GLU A 103 -17.22 -2.58 -8.84
N ASP A 104 -17.42 -3.90 -8.76
CA ASP A 104 -18.10 -4.53 -7.62
C ASP A 104 -17.35 -4.32 -6.30
N ILE A 105 -16.02 -4.30 -6.33
CA ILE A 105 -15.19 -3.97 -5.16
C ILE A 105 -15.33 -2.47 -4.82
N ALA A 106 -15.30 -1.58 -5.81
CA ALA A 106 -15.54 -0.15 -5.60
C ALA A 106 -16.87 0.10 -4.86
N LEU A 107 -17.93 -0.58 -5.29
CA LEU A 107 -19.27 -0.41 -4.70
C LEU A 107 -19.31 -0.82 -3.22
N VAL A 108 -18.72 -1.97 -2.85
CA VAL A 108 -18.72 -2.42 -1.44
C VAL A 108 -17.83 -1.54 -0.56
N CYS A 109 -16.69 -1.07 -1.07
CA CYS A 109 -15.83 -0.12 -0.38
C CYS A 109 -16.51 1.23 -0.16
N ASN A 110 -17.17 1.77 -1.20
CA ASN A 110 -17.90 3.03 -1.14
C ASN A 110 -19.06 3.00 -0.14
N ARG A 111 -19.82 1.90 -0.10
CA ARG A 111 -20.91 1.71 0.88
C ARG A 111 -20.42 1.76 2.33
N ARG A 112 -19.20 1.34 2.58
CA ARG A 112 -18.59 1.28 3.92
C ARG A 112 -17.63 2.43 4.19
N LYS A 113 -17.42 3.34 3.22
CA LYS A 113 -16.48 4.46 3.31
C LYS A 113 -15.04 4.02 3.62
N VAL A 114 -14.63 2.86 3.08
CA VAL A 114 -13.27 2.35 3.15
C VAL A 114 -12.52 2.76 1.88
N LEU A 115 -11.27 3.19 2.00
CA LEU A 115 -10.44 3.55 0.85
C LEU A 115 -10.20 2.32 -0.02
N TRP A 116 -10.33 2.52 -1.34
CA TRP A 116 -10.09 1.51 -2.36
C TRP A 116 -9.05 2.01 -3.36
N SER A 117 -8.03 1.20 -3.63
CA SER A 117 -6.94 1.53 -4.55
C SER A 117 -6.78 0.39 -5.58
N PRO A 118 -7.45 0.50 -6.76
CA PRO A 118 -7.42 -0.52 -7.80
C PRO A 118 -6.13 -0.49 -8.59
N GLY A 119 -5.66 -1.68 -9.01
CA GLY A 119 -4.58 -1.83 -9.97
C GLY A 119 -5.05 -1.42 -11.36
N CYS A 120 -4.41 -0.40 -11.94
CA CYS A 120 -4.66 0.11 -13.27
C CYS A 120 -3.36 0.14 -14.07
N GLY A 121 -3.44 -0.15 -15.37
CA GLY A 121 -2.33 -0.14 -16.29
C GLY A 121 -2.57 0.74 -17.53
N SER A 122 -3.69 1.46 -17.58
CA SER A 122 -4.01 2.40 -18.66
C SER A 122 -4.69 3.65 -18.12
N LEU A 123 -4.60 4.74 -18.88
CA LEU A 123 -5.29 5.99 -18.53
C LEU A 123 -6.82 5.82 -18.48
N THR A 124 -7.37 4.96 -19.34
CA THR A 124 -8.83 4.65 -19.34
C THR A 124 -9.25 3.96 -18.04
N GLU A 125 -8.46 3.00 -17.54
CA GLU A 125 -8.73 2.36 -16.25
C GLU A 125 -8.58 3.34 -15.08
N ILE A 126 -7.57 4.20 -15.13
CA ILE A 126 -7.37 5.25 -14.12
C ILE A 126 -8.60 6.18 -14.07
N ALA A 127 -9.01 6.71 -15.21
CA ALA A 127 -10.19 7.58 -15.30
C ALA A 127 -11.45 6.86 -14.75
N ARG A 128 -11.64 5.60 -15.11
CA ARG A 128 -12.76 4.80 -14.60
C ARG A 128 -12.70 4.59 -13.10
N ALA A 129 -11.51 4.35 -12.54
CA ALA A 129 -11.34 4.24 -11.09
C ALA A 129 -11.73 5.55 -10.37
N GLU A 130 -11.32 6.70 -10.92
CA GLU A 130 -11.66 8.02 -10.38
C GLU A 130 -13.16 8.30 -10.45
N GLU A 131 -13.84 7.97 -11.56
CA GLU A 131 -15.31 8.02 -11.67
C GLU A 131 -16.02 7.18 -10.60
N LEU A 132 -15.42 6.08 -10.20
CA LEU A 132 -15.90 5.18 -9.13
C LEU A 132 -15.50 5.65 -7.73
N GLY A 133 -14.93 6.84 -7.59
CA GLY A 133 -14.59 7.47 -6.31
C GLY A 133 -13.28 6.97 -5.70
N CYS A 134 -12.31 6.58 -6.51
CA CYS A 134 -10.97 6.23 -6.05
C CYS A 134 -10.17 7.50 -5.78
N GLU A 135 -9.61 7.66 -4.57
CA GLU A 135 -8.75 8.79 -4.22
C GLU A 135 -7.30 8.62 -4.68
N ILE A 136 -6.79 7.39 -4.63
CA ILE A 136 -5.40 7.07 -5.00
C ILE A 136 -5.40 5.77 -5.80
N VAL A 137 -5.06 5.88 -7.07
CA VAL A 137 -5.03 4.74 -7.99
C VAL A 137 -3.69 4.02 -7.86
N LYS A 138 -3.73 2.69 -7.77
CA LYS A 138 -2.51 1.87 -7.85
C LYS A 138 -2.09 1.70 -9.31
N LEU A 139 -0.90 2.16 -9.68
CA LEU A 139 -0.27 1.80 -10.95
C LEU A 139 0.41 0.44 -10.81
N PHE A 140 -0.08 -0.58 -11.57
CA PHE A 140 0.43 -1.94 -11.45
C PHE A 140 0.46 -2.69 -12.79
N PRO A 141 1.57 -3.37 -13.10
CA PRO A 141 2.86 -3.45 -12.42
C PRO A 141 3.72 -2.21 -12.67
N GLY A 142 4.01 -1.43 -11.63
CA GLY A 142 4.71 -0.14 -11.74
C GLY A 142 6.05 -0.21 -12.48
N GLY A 143 6.86 -1.25 -12.22
CA GLY A 143 8.18 -1.42 -12.85
C GLY A 143 8.16 -1.63 -14.36
N ILE A 144 7.02 -2.03 -14.94
CA ILE A 144 6.86 -2.15 -16.41
C ILE A 144 6.57 -0.77 -17.02
N TYR A 145 5.73 0.03 -16.35
CA TYR A 145 5.35 1.35 -16.85
C TYR A 145 6.40 2.42 -16.60
N GLY A 146 7.04 2.39 -15.44
CA GLY A 146 8.06 3.35 -15.04
C GLY A 146 7.55 4.77 -14.74
N PRO A 147 8.43 5.66 -14.25
CA PRO A 147 8.07 7.04 -13.92
C PRO A 147 7.60 7.87 -15.13
N ASP A 148 8.09 7.58 -16.33
CA ASP A 148 7.71 8.33 -17.54
C ASP A 148 6.22 8.14 -17.90
N PHE A 149 5.65 6.98 -17.62
CA PHE A 149 4.22 6.76 -17.77
C PHE A 149 3.41 7.69 -16.84
N VAL A 150 3.87 7.86 -15.60
CA VAL A 150 3.24 8.78 -14.66
C VAL A 150 3.32 10.23 -15.14
N LYS A 151 4.50 10.67 -15.64
CA LYS A 151 4.67 12.01 -16.22
C LYS A 151 3.71 12.24 -17.39
N ALA A 152 3.57 11.23 -18.27
CA ALA A 152 2.67 11.33 -19.41
C ALA A 152 1.19 11.48 -18.98
N ILE A 153 0.76 10.78 -17.92
CA ILE A 153 -0.59 10.93 -17.35
C ILE A 153 -0.76 12.31 -16.72
N LYS A 154 0.22 12.79 -15.95
CA LYS A 154 0.16 14.07 -15.26
C LYS A 154 0.07 15.28 -16.21
N GLY A 155 0.46 15.14 -17.46
CA GLY A 155 0.27 16.18 -18.48
C GLY A 155 -1.21 16.58 -18.63
N PRO A 156 -2.10 15.70 -19.08
CA PRO A 156 -3.53 15.97 -19.23
C PRO A 156 -4.33 15.87 -17.93
N CYS A 157 -3.89 15.06 -16.95
CA CYS A 157 -4.65 14.72 -15.75
C CYS A 157 -3.85 15.05 -14.47
N GLN A 158 -3.61 16.32 -14.22
CA GLN A 158 -2.79 16.80 -13.09
C GLN A 158 -3.36 16.43 -11.72
N TRP A 159 -4.68 16.27 -11.61
CA TRP A 159 -5.40 15.92 -10.38
C TRP A 159 -5.21 14.44 -9.96
N THR A 160 -4.88 13.55 -10.89
CA THR A 160 -4.77 12.11 -10.64
C THR A 160 -3.72 11.80 -9.56
N SER A 161 -4.12 11.10 -8.52
CA SER A 161 -3.24 10.61 -7.46
C SER A 161 -2.83 9.17 -7.72
N ILE A 162 -1.52 8.90 -7.79
CA ILE A 162 -0.98 7.61 -8.21
C ILE A 162 -0.05 7.01 -7.16
N MET A 163 -0.23 5.70 -6.92
CA MET A 163 0.63 4.85 -6.09
C MET A 163 1.23 3.72 -6.96
N PRO A 164 2.43 3.87 -7.52
CA PRO A 164 3.09 2.76 -8.20
C PRO A 164 3.42 1.64 -7.22
N THR A 165 3.21 0.40 -7.65
CA THR A 165 3.55 -0.81 -6.90
C THR A 165 4.22 -1.81 -7.83
N GLY A 166 5.34 -2.40 -7.35
CA GLY A 166 6.26 -3.19 -8.19
C GLY A 166 7.29 -2.29 -8.89
N GLY A 167 8.56 -2.70 -8.86
CA GLY A 167 9.66 -1.92 -9.41
C GLY A 167 10.09 -0.71 -8.56
N VAL A 168 9.47 -0.51 -7.39
CA VAL A 168 9.88 0.51 -6.43
C VAL A 168 10.93 -0.08 -5.48
N SER A 169 12.01 0.66 -5.25
CA SER A 169 13.08 0.30 -4.33
C SER A 169 13.44 1.47 -3.39
N PRO A 170 14.00 1.20 -2.19
CA PRO A 170 14.31 2.21 -1.18
C PRO A 170 15.64 2.92 -1.47
N THR A 171 15.97 3.13 -2.74
CA THR A 171 17.16 3.89 -3.14
C THR A 171 16.78 5.30 -3.52
N LYS A 172 17.65 6.25 -3.24
CA LYS A 172 17.43 7.67 -3.55
C LYS A 172 17.06 7.88 -5.02
N GLU A 173 17.84 7.31 -5.93
CA GLU A 173 17.61 7.43 -7.38
C GLU A 173 16.22 6.91 -7.81
N ASN A 174 15.80 5.74 -7.30
CA ASN A 174 14.51 5.18 -7.66
C ASN A 174 13.34 6.02 -7.09
N LEU A 175 13.43 6.44 -5.84
CA LEU A 175 12.42 7.29 -5.20
C LEU A 175 12.35 8.66 -5.86
N GLU A 176 13.48 9.30 -6.14
CA GLU A 176 13.53 10.57 -6.91
C GLU A 176 12.84 10.43 -8.26
N GLY A 177 13.09 9.35 -9.00
CA GLY A 177 12.44 9.08 -10.26
C GLY A 177 10.91 9.08 -10.15
N TRP A 178 10.37 8.38 -9.17
CA TRP A 178 8.93 8.30 -8.95
C TRP A 178 8.32 9.61 -8.45
N PHE A 179 8.88 10.23 -7.41
CA PHE A 179 8.32 11.45 -6.82
C PHE A 179 8.43 12.64 -7.78
N ASN A 180 9.53 12.77 -8.53
CA ASN A 180 9.67 13.79 -9.59
C ASN A 180 8.71 13.56 -10.77
N ALA A 181 8.20 12.35 -10.96
CA ALA A 181 7.14 12.08 -11.92
C ALA A 181 5.76 12.51 -11.41
N GLY A 182 5.61 12.83 -10.12
CA GLY A 182 4.38 13.34 -9.51
C GLY A 182 3.51 12.28 -8.86
N VAL A 183 4.09 11.16 -8.38
CA VAL A 183 3.33 10.18 -7.60
C VAL A 183 2.94 10.73 -6.22
N THR A 184 1.85 10.25 -5.68
CA THR A 184 1.35 10.65 -4.35
C THR A 184 2.07 9.89 -3.24
N CYS A 185 2.22 8.58 -3.43
CA CYS A 185 2.93 7.67 -2.53
C CYS A 185 3.42 6.47 -3.34
N VAL A 186 4.16 5.58 -2.72
CA VAL A 186 4.67 4.35 -3.35
C VAL A 186 4.33 3.11 -2.53
N GLY A 187 3.95 2.03 -3.20
CA GLY A 187 3.82 0.70 -2.62
C GLY A 187 5.13 -0.08 -2.75
N MET A 188 5.75 -0.48 -1.64
CA MET A 188 7.07 -1.10 -1.67
C MET A 188 7.08 -2.45 -0.96
N GLY A 189 7.33 -3.51 -1.72
CA GLY A 189 7.33 -4.91 -1.25
C GLY A 189 8.72 -5.48 -1.02
N SER A 190 9.07 -6.52 -1.77
CA SER A 190 10.27 -7.34 -1.54
C SER A 190 11.61 -6.59 -1.51
N LYS A 191 11.67 -5.41 -2.09
CA LYS A 191 12.89 -4.56 -2.05
C LYS A 191 13.07 -3.87 -0.70
N LEU A 192 11.98 -3.67 0.06
CA LEU A 192 12.00 -3.11 1.41
C LEU A 192 12.00 -4.21 2.47
N ILE A 193 11.21 -5.26 2.24
CA ILE A 193 11.04 -6.37 3.18
C ILE A 193 12.18 -7.37 2.98
N ALA A 194 13.34 -7.01 3.51
CA ALA A 194 14.61 -7.70 3.29
C ALA A 194 14.66 -9.07 3.97
N LYS A 195 15.33 -10.00 3.30
CA LYS A 195 15.66 -11.32 3.85
C LYS A 195 17.19 -11.47 3.91
N ASP A 196 17.64 -12.27 4.86
CA ASP A 196 19.04 -12.70 4.96
C ASP A 196 19.39 -13.79 3.92
N ASN A 197 20.64 -14.22 3.90
CA ASN A 197 21.11 -15.25 2.97
C ASN A 197 20.47 -16.64 3.22
N SER A 198 19.85 -16.85 4.37
CA SER A 198 19.13 -18.08 4.72
C SER A 198 17.63 -18.00 4.38
N GLY A 199 17.17 -16.86 3.85
CA GLY A 199 15.77 -16.65 3.48
C GLY A 199 14.88 -16.16 4.64
N ASN A 200 15.43 -15.94 5.84
CA ASN A 200 14.70 -15.37 6.97
C ASN A 200 14.63 -13.85 6.85
N TYR A 201 13.59 -13.24 7.43
CA TYR A 201 13.49 -11.79 7.47
C TYR A 201 14.54 -11.18 8.41
N ASP A 202 15.25 -10.18 7.90
CA ASP A 202 16.17 -9.35 8.67
C ASP A 202 15.40 -8.12 9.19
N TYR A 203 14.85 -8.23 10.39
CA TYR A 203 13.99 -7.19 10.96
C TYR A 203 14.72 -5.86 11.19
N ASN A 204 15.99 -5.90 11.62
CA ASN A 204 16.78 -4.68 11.79
C ASN A 204 17.03 -3.97 10.45
N LYS A 205 17.30 -4.75 9.41
CA LYS A 205 17.48 -4.22 8.06
C LYS A 205 16.17 -3.64 7.51
N ILE A 206 15.03 -4.30 7.73
CA ILE A 206 13.70 -3.80 7.35
C ILE A 206 13.42 -2.46 8.03
N GLU A 207 13.66 -2.35 9.34
CA GLU A 207 13.49 -1.11 10.09
C GLU A 207 14.37 0.01 9.52
N ASN A 208 15.67 -0.23 9.34
CA ASN A 208 16.60 0.75 8.83
C ASN A 208 16.25 1.21 7.41
N MET A 209 15.97 0.26 6.51
CA MET A 209 15.57 0.57 5.13
C MET A 209 14.24 1.35 5.08
N THR A 210 13.30 1.03 5.97
CA THR A 210 12.04 1.78 6.07
C THR A 210 12.32 3.22 6.52
N ARG A 211 13.15 3.41 7.55
CA ARG A 211 13.55 4.73 8.05
C ARG A 211 14.26 5.56 6.98
N GLU A 212 15.20 4.98 6.28
CA GLU A 212 15.93 5.64 5.19
C GLU A 212 14.99 6.04 4.04
N ALA A 213 14.11 5.12 3.61
CA ALA A 213 13.13 5.41 2.56
C ALA A 213 12.18 6.55 2.97
N MET A 214 11.69 6.54 4.22
CA MET A 214 10.83 7.61 4.76
C MET A 214 11.54 8.95 4.77
N GLN A 215 12.82 8.99 5.17
CA GLN A 215 13.63 10.23 5.15
C GLN A 215 13.81 10.76 3.74
N ILE A 216 14.20 9.90 2.78
CA ILE A 216 14.34 10.30 1.36
C ILE A 216 13.02 10.87 0.83
N ILE A 217 11.89 10.19 1.10
CA ILE A 217 10.58 10.65 0.63
C ILE A 217 10.22 12.00 1.26
N GLN A 218 10.50 12.19 2.54
CA GLN A 218 10.24 13.46 3.22
C GLN A 218 11.05 14.60 2.61
N ASP A 219 12.34 14.37 2.32
CA ASP A 219 13.22 15.35 1.69
C ASP A 219 12.76 15.73 0.27
N LEU A 220 12.17 14.78 -0.47
CA LEU A 220 11.63 15.01 -1.82
C LEU A 220 10.29 15.75 -1.84
N LYS A 221 9.58 15.80 -0.72
CA LYS A 221 8.27 16.46 -0.61
C LYS A 221 8.36 17.89 -0.08
N ASN A 222 9.50 18.26 0.53
CA ASN A 222 9.78 19.59 1.03
C ASN A 222 10.46 20.45 -0.02
#